data_15174ee9d2c89610f210a6f130f2f18c
#
_entry.id   15174ee9d2c89610f210a6f130f2f18c
#
_cell.length_a   1.000
_cell.length_b   1.000
_cell.length_c   1.000
_cell.angle_alpha   90.00
_cell.angle_beta   90.00
_cell.angle_gamma   90.00
#
_symmetry.space_group_name_H-M   'P 1'
#
loop_
_entity.id
_entity.type
_entity.pdbx_description
1 polymer ?
#
loop_
_entity_poly.entity_id
_entity_poly.type
_entity_poly.pdbx_seq_one_letter_code
_entity_poly.pdbx_strand_id
1 'polypeptide(L)'
;MGAKPKKNGSISYAKWGYIFIAPFFLIFALFQLIPLGSTIYYSFFEYYRSGLKIIGPTFVGLKNYITLFATDLPKYFGNTLLLWIIGFIPQIAISLLLAAWFTDLRLKLKGQTFFKTVIYMPNLIMASAFAMLFFALFSDNGPVNAALVGMGILKEPFSFLNSVWGNRGLIGLMNFLMWFGNTTIMLMAAIMGVDPTLYEAAELDGCTPNQMFWKITIPLIRPILVYVMITSMIGGLQMFDVPQILTNGKGGPDRTSTTMIMYLNNHLFSKNYGMAGAVSVVLLSLIHISEPTRHLRIS
;
A
#
# COMPACT_ATOMS: atom_id res chain seq x y z
N MET A 1 -11.03 -71.24 -13.67
CA MET A 1 -11.84 -70.30 -12.93
C MET A 1 -10.94 -69.17 -12.47
N GLY A 2 -10.89 -68.03 -13.19
CA GLY A 2 -10.04 -66.90 -12.88
C GLY A 2 -10.81 -65.89 -12.00
N ALA A 3 -10.33 -65.66 -10.81
CA ALA A 3 -10.90 -64.66 -9.89
C ALA A 3 -10.64 -63.25 -10.44
N LYS A 4 -11.71 -62.47 -10.70
CA LYS A 4 -11.63 -61.05 -11.06
C LYS A 4 -11.04 -60.27 -9.89
N PRO A 5 -10.06 -59.37 -10.13
CA PRO A 5 -9.53 -58.54 -9.06
C PRO A 5 -10.64 -57.61 -8.50
N LYS A 6 -10.86 -57.64 -7.19
CA LYS A 6 -11.72 -56.69 -6.49
C LYS A 6 -11.15 -55.26 -6.72
N LYS A 7 -11.93 -54.40 -7.40
CA LYS A 7 -11.67 -52.96 -7.41
C LYS A 7 -11.73 -52.49 -5.98
N ASN A 8 -10.61 -52.14 -5.38
CA ASN A 8 -10.55 -51.37 -4.16
C ASN A 8 -11.22 -49.99 -4.42
N GLY A 9 -12.46 -49.86 -4.01
CA GLY A 9 -13.18 -48.60 -4.08
C GLY A 9 -12.48 -47.59 -3.19
N SER A 10 -11.76 -46.65 -3.79
CA SER A 10 -11.23 -45.49 -3.03
C SER A 10 -12.42 -44.75 -2.43
N ILE A 11 -12.41 -44.59 -1.11
CA ILE A 11 -13.43 -43.80 -0.39
C ILE A 11 -13.24 -42.34 -0.83
N SER A 12 -14.24 -41.83 -1.59
CA SER A 12 -14.19 -40.42 -2.02
C SER A 12 -14.66 -39.53 -0.90
N TYR A 13 -13.76 -38.73 -0.34
CA TYR A 13 -14.03 -37.71 0.65
C TYR A 13 -14.43 -36.34 0.03
N ALA A 14 -14.58 -36.25 -1.29
CA ALA A 14 -14.90 -35.02 -2.00
C ALA A 14 -16.14 -34.29 -1.44
N LYS A 15 -17.17 -35.07 -1.08
CA LYS A 15 -18.40 -34.53 -0.45
C LYS A 15 -18.15 -33.74 0.84
N TRP A 16 -17.31 -34.27 1.69
CA TRP A 16 -16.93 -33.63 2.94
C TRP A 16 -16.06 -32.38 2.72
N GLY A 17 -15.16 -32.42 1.71
CA GLY A 17 -14.41 -31.24 1.30
C GLY A 17 -15.30 -30.08 0.92
N TYR A 18 -16.32 -30.29 0.08
CA TYR A 18 -17.29 -29.25 -0.29
C TYR A 18 -18.08 -28.73 0.91
N ILE A 19 -18.52 -29.60 1.83
CA ILE A 19 -19.26 -29.21 3.02
C ILE A 19 -18.41 -28.30 3.93
N PHE A 20 -17.12 -28.61 4.11
CA PHE A 20 -16.22 -27.80 4.93
C PHE A 20 -15.91 -26.44 4.32
N ILE A 21 -15.85 -26.34 2.98
CA ILE A 21 -15.56 -25.09 2.27
C ILE A 21 -16.84 -24.23 2.08
N ALA A 22 -18.01 -24.84 2.05
CA ALA A 22 -19.29 -24.15 1.77
C ALA A 22 -19.56 -22.92 2.68
N PRO A 23 -19.31 -22.93 4.01
CA PRO A 23 -19.54 -21.76 4.86
C PRO A 23 -18.66 -20.58 4.43
N PHE A 24 -17.40 -20.81 4.06
CA PHE A 24 -16.52 -19.77 3.56
C PHE A 24 -17.06 -19.14 2.27
N PHE A 25 -17.44 -19.96 1.27
CA PHE A 25 -17.96 -19.45 0.01
C PHE A 25 -19.30 -18.74 0.16
N LEU A 26 -20.16 -19.18 1.07
CA LEU A 26 -21.41 -18.49 1.39
C LEU A 26 -21.16 -17.08 1.94
N ILE A 27 -20.29 -16.97 2.95
CA ILE A 27 -19.92 -15.68 3.56
C ILE A 27 -19.24 -14.80 2.52
N PHE A 28 -18.30 -15.34 1.75
CA PHE A 28 -17.63 -14.63 0.67
C PHE A 28 -18.61 -14.09 -0.39
N ALA A 29 -19.57 -14.92 -0.82
CA ALA A 29 -20.57 -14.49 -1.79
C ALA A 29 -21.46 -13.37 -1.23
N LEU A 30 -21.94 -13.49 0.01
CA LEU A 30 -22.82 -12.51 0.62
C LEU A 30 -22.13 -11.17 0.90
N PHE A 31 -20.91 -11.18 1.40
CA PHE A 31 -20.23 -9.97 1.88
C PHE A 31 -19.19 -9.41 0.92
N GLN A 32 -18.78 -10.16 -0.10
CA GLN A 32 -17.81 -9.74 -1.09
C GLN A 32 -18.40 -9.67 -2.50
N LEU A 33 -18.92 -10.78 -3.03
CA LEU A 33 -19.38 -10.84 -4.42
C LEU A 33 -20.62 -9.99 -4.67
N ILE A 34 -21.63 -10.05 -3.79
CA ILE A 34 -22.87 -9.28 -3.94
C ILE A 34 -22.58 -7.76 -3.86
N PRO A 35 -21.86 -7.23 -2.83
CA PRO A 35 -21.50 -5.82 -2.78
C PRO A 35 -20.64 -5.38 -3.97
N LEU A 36 -19.67 -6.19 -4.40
CA LEU A 36 -18.84 -5.90 -5.57
C LEU A 36 -19.71 -5.82 -6.84
N GLY A 37 -20.57 -6.82 -7.06
CA GLY A 37 -21.50 -6.82 -8.18
C GLY A 37 -22.42 -5.61 -8.19
N SER A 38 -22.97 -5.22 -7.03
CA SER A 38 -23.80 -4.03 -6.89
C SER A 38 -23.03 -2.73 -7.17
N THR A 39 -21.77 -2.64 -6.73
CA THR A 39 -20.90 -1.48 -6.99
C THR A 39 -20.66 -1.33 -8.50
N ILE A 40 -20.33 -2.42 -9.18
CA ILE A 40 -20.16 -2.42 -10.65
C ILE A 40 -21.48 -2.06 -11.35
N TYR A 41 -22.60 -2.64 -10.92
CA TYR A 41 -23.90 -2.36 -11.49
C TYR A 41 -24.28 -0.88 -11.37
N TYR A 42 -24.24 -0.32 -10.16
CA TYR A 42 -24.60 1.09 -9.94
C TYR A 42 -23.62 2.08 -10.54
N SER A 43 -22.41 1.71 -10.91
CA SER A 43 -21.47 2.57 -11.60
C SER A 43 -21.98 3.06 -12.99
N PHE A 44 -22.88 2.30 -13.60
CA PHE A 44 -23.53 2.66 -14.89
C PHE A 44 -24.86 3.42 -14.73
N PHE A 45 -25.25 3.73 -13.48
CA PHE A 45 -26.50 4.41 -13.19
C PHE A 45 -26.27 5.79 -12.57
N GLU A 46 -27.13 6.71 -12.89
CA GLU A 46 -27.31 7.94 -12.14
C GLU A 46 -28.11 7.58 -10.88
N TYR A 47 -27.43 7.52 -9.73
CA TYR A 47 -28.02 7.13 -8.48
C TYR A 47 -27.39 7.93 -7.33
N TYR A 48 -28.14 8.93 -6.85
CA TYR A 48 -27.69 9.80 -5.76
C TYR A 48 -28.85 10.32 -4.93
N ARG A 49 -28.55 10.88 -3.79
CA ARG A 49 -29.52 11.52 -2.91
C ARG A 49 -29.29 13.03 -2.88
N SER A 50 -30.35 13.80 -3.18
CA SER A 50 -30.36 15.25 -3.04
C SER A 50 -31.35 15.66 -1.94
N GLY A 51 -30.82 16.02 -0.77
CA GLY A 51 -31.63 16.24 0.41
C GLY A 51 -32.43 15.00 0.83
N LEU A 52 -33.76 15.09 0.84
CA LEU A 52 -34.67 13.98 1.15
C LEU A 52 -35.07 13.14 -0.10
N LYS A 53 -34.79 13.63 -1.31
CA LYS A 53 -35.15 12.95 -2.55
C LYS A 53 -34.05 11.98 -2.98
N ILE A 54 -34.44 10.77 -3.33
CA ILE A 54 -33.61 9.78 -4.01
C ILE A 54 -33.82 9.94 -5.50
N ILE A 55 -32.75 10.14 -6.26
CA ILE A 55 -32.75 10.27 -7.71
C ILE A 55 -32.12 9.00 -8.29
N GLY A 56 -32.86 8.35 -9.18
CA GLY A 56 -32.46 7.08 -9.79
C GLY A 56 -32.90 5.85 -8.97
N PRO A 57 -32.37 4.64 -9.29
CA PRO A 57 -31.32 4.40 -10.31
C PRO A 57 -31.83 4.54 -11.75
N THR A 58 -31.22 5.44 -12.53
CA THR A 58 -31.49 5.61 -13.96
C THR A 58 -30.25 5.22 -14.75
N PHE A 59 -30.39 4.33 -15.72
CA PHE A 59 -29.27 3.89 -16.54
C PHE A 59 -28.71 5.02 -17.40
N VAL A 60 -27.42 5.33 -17.25
CA VAL A 60 -26.71 6.40 -17.98
C VAL A 60 -25.48 5.90 -18.74
N GLY A 61 -25.28 4.59 -18.80
CA GLY A 61 -24.12 3.98 -19.47
C GLY A 61 -22.80 4.47 -18.90
N LEU A 62 -21.91 4.95 -19.75
CA LEU A 62 -20.55 5.38 -19.36
C LEU A 62 -20.47 6.86 -18.91
N LYS A 63 -21.58 7.57 -18.77
CA LYS A 63 -21.60 9.01 -18.42
C LYS A 63 -20.80 9.30 -17.13
N ASN A 64 -20.96 8.47 -16.10
CA ASN A 64 -20.23 8.65 -14.84
C ASN A 64 -18.71 8.58 -15.05
N TYR A 65 -18.23 7.63 -15.84
CA TYR A 65 -16.81 7.48 -16.16
C TYR A 65 -16.28 8.67 -16.98
N ILE A 66 -17.01 9.09 -18.01
CA ILE A 66 -16.64 10.26 -18.81
C ILE A 66 -16.53 11.50 -17.93
N THR A 67 -17.48 11.72 -17.05
CA THR A 67 -17.46 12.84 -16.09
C THR A 67 -16.26 12.76 -15.16
N LEU A 68 -15.94 11.58 -14.61
CA LEU A 68 -14.79 11.38 -13.73
C LEU A 68 -13.46 11.72 -14.41
N PHE A 69 -13.25 11.21 -15.63
CA PHE A 69 -12.00 11.46 -16.36
C PHE A 69 -11.89 12.90 -16.88
N ALA A 70 -13.02 13.56 -17.14
CA ALA A 70 -13.04 14.95 -17.56
C ALA A 70 -12.85 15.96 -16.42
N THR A 71 -13.01 15.53 -15.16
CA THR A 71 -12.97 16.42 -13.99
C THR A 71 -11.75 16.13 -13.08
N ASP A 72 -12.01 15.66 -11.89
CA ASP A 72 -11.06 15.63 -10.79
C ASP A 72 -10.19 14.34 -10.71
N LEU A 73 -10.63 13.26 -11.34
CA LEU A 73 -9.98 11.96 -11.22
C LEU A 73 -8.49 11.95 -11.60
N PRO A 74 -8.07 12.57 -12.76
CA PRO A 74 -6.66 12.59 -13.14
C PRO A 74 -5.79 13.32 -12.10
N LYS A 75 -6.31 14.41 -11.52
CA LYS A 75 -5.62 15.18 -10.46
C LYS A 75 -5.40 14.32 -9.21
N TYR A 76 -6.44 13.62 -8.75
CA TYR A 76 -6.34 12.82 -7.53
C TYR A 76 -5.54 11.54 -7.73
N PHE A 77 -5.59 10.97 -8.92
CA PHE A 77 -4.69 9.87 -9.30
C PHE A 77 -3.22 10.33 -9.27
N GLY A 78 -2.91 11.46 -9.89
CA GLY A 78 -1.57 12.06 -9.87
C GLY A 78 -1.11 12.38 -8.44
N ASN A 79 -1.98 12.93 -7.59
CA ASN A 79 -1.67 13.16 -6.17
C ASN A 79 -1.35 11.86 -5.44
N THR A 80 -2.16 10.81 -5.64
CA THR A 80 -1.97 9.51 -4.99
C THR A 80 -0.62 8.90 -5.35
N LEU A 81 -0.27 8.91 -6.64
CA LEU A 81 1.03 8.42 -7.11
C LEU A 81 2.19 9.25 -6.57
N LEU A 82 2.07 10.57 -6.57
CA LEU A 82 3.11 11.46 -6.06
C LEU A 82 3.35 11.22 -4.57
N LEU A 83 2.30 11.14 -3.75
CA LEU A 83 2.41 10.87 -2.32
C LEU A 83 3.03 9.50 -2.05
N TRP A 84 2.66 8.48 -2.83
CA TRP A 84 3.29 7.18 -2.75
C TRP A 84 4.78 7.25 -3.10
N ILE A 85 5.16 7.90 -4.19
CA ILE A 85 6.56 8.02 -4.63
C ILE A 85 7.41 8.73 -3.56
N ILE A 86 6.92 9.83 -2.99
CA ILE A 86 7.63 10.58 -1.93
C ILE A 86 7.91 9.68 -0.71
N GLY A 87 6.98 8.81 -0.34
CA GLY A 87 7.18 7.87 0.77
C GLY A 87 8.00 6.65 0.38
N PHE A 88 7.78 6.08 -0.81
CA PHE A 88 8.36 4.81 -1.25
C PHE A 88 9.85 4.90 -1.59
N ILE A 89 10.30 5.99 -2.24
CA ILE A 89 11.73 6.12 -2.62
C ILE A 89 12.64 6.07 -1.38
N PRO A 90 12.45 6.89 -0.33
CA PRO A 90 13.26 6.76 0.86
C PRO A 90 13.03 5.42 1.60
N GLN A 91 11.82 4.88 1.57
CA GLN A 91 11.50 3.58 2.16
C GLN A 91 12.38 2.48 1.57
N ILE A 92 12.38 2.30 0.25
CA ILE A 92 13.14 1.21 -0.38
C ILE A 92 14.64 1.42 -0.26
N ALA A 93 15.13 2.67 -0.40
CA ALA A 93 16.55 2.99 -0.30
C ALA A 93 17.11 2.69 1.10
N ILE A 94 16.44 3.17 2.15
CA ILE A 94 16.87 2.94 3.54
C ILE A 94 16.67 1.48 3.93
N SER A 95 15.59 0.84 3.51
CA SER A 95 15.34 -0.58 3.80
C SER A 95 16.39 -1.49 3.16
N LEU A 96 16.82 -1.22 1.92
CA LEU A 96 17.89 -1.97 1.27
C LEU A 96 19.23 -1.79 1.99
N LEU A 97 19.56 -0.55 2.36
CA LEU A 97 20.77 -0.24 3.11
C LEU A 97 20.82 -0.98 4.45
N LEU A 98 19.73 -0.88 5.22
CA LEU A 98 19.61 -1.55 6.52
C LEU A 98 19.62 -3.08 6.38
N ALA A 99 18.91 -3.61 5.37
CA ALA A 99 18.90 -5.05 5.12
C ALA A 99 20.31 -5.57 4.79
N ALA A 100 21.04 -4.87 3.94
CA ALA A 100 22.43 -5.22 3.63
C ALA A 100 23.32 -5.18 4.88
N TRP A 101 23.23 -4.14 5.71
CA TRP A 101 24.03 -4.03 6.93
C TRP A 101 23.69 -5.09 7.96
N PHE A 102 22.42 -5.38 8.18
CA PHE A 102 22.00 -6.37 9.18
C PHE A 102 22.23 -7.82 8.74
N THR A 103 22.46 -8.08 7.47
CA THR A 103 22.77 -9.42 6.95
C THR A 103 24.25 -9.64 6.67
N ASP A 104 25.08 -8.59 6.73
CA ASP A 104 26.52 -8.73 6.53
C ASP A 104 27.17 -9.37 7.77
N LEU A 105 27.61 -10.62 7.61
CA LEU A 105 28.27 -11.41 8.68
C LEU A 105 29.60 -10.80 9.15
N ARG A 106 30.24 -9.96 8.33
CA ARG A 106 31.52 -9.31 8.65
C ARG A 106 31.34 -8.16 9.63
N LEU A 107 30.23 -7.45 9.57
CA LEU A 107 29.97 -6.28 10.41
C LEU A 107 29.70 -6.63 11.87
N LYS A 108 29.31 -7.88 12.19
CA LYS A 108 29.03 -8.38 13.57
C LYS A 108 28.32 -7.35 14.45
N LEU A 109 27.26 -6.72 13.94
CA LEU A 109 26.56 -5.64 14.62
C LEU A 109 25.99 -6.13 15.95
N LYS A 110 26.45 -5.51 17.04
CA LYS A 110 25.89 -5.78 18.38
C LYS A 110 24.50 -5.19 18.50
N GLY A 111 23.59 -5.90 19.18
CA GLY A 111 22.24 -5.41 19.42
C GLY A 111 21.30 -5.41 18.20
N GLN A 112 21.57 -6.19 17.15
CA GLN A 112 20.73 -6.28 15.96
C GLN A 112 19.25 -6.51 16.28
N THR A 113 18.93 -7.38 17.22
CA THR A 113 17.54 -7.67 17.62
C THR A 113 16.84 -6.43 18.14
N PHE A 114 17.52 -5.64 18.99
CA PHE A 114 16.97 -4.39 19.49
C PHE A 114 16.69 -3.40 18.35
N PHE A 115 17.64 -3.17 17.47
CA PHE A 115 17.43 -2.27 16.31
C PHE A 115 16.33 -2.75 15.38
N LYS A 116 16.26 -4.05 15.08
CA LYS A 116 15.18 -4.64 14.27
C LYS A 116 13.80 -4.39 14.91
N THR A 117 13.70 -4.54 16.23
CA THR A 117 12.46 -4.26 16.96
C THR A 117 12.09 -2.78 16.88
N VAL A 118 13.05 -1.88 17.12
CA VAL A 118 12.81 -0.43 17.09
C VAL A 118 12.36 0.06 15.71
N ILE A 119 13.01 -0.38 14.64
CA ILE A 119 12.63 0.03 13.26
C ILE A 119 11.27 -0.53 12.83
N TYR A 120 10.84 -1.65 13.42
CA TYR A 120 9.55 -2.26 13.14
C TYR A 120 8.40 -1.65 13.95
N MET A 121 8.69 -1.04 15.12
CA MET A 121 7.67 -0.47 16.00
C MET A 121 6.68 0.49 15.32
N PRO A 122 7.10 1.41 14.44
CA PRO A 122 6.14 2.32 13.79
C PRO A 122 5.06 1.60 12.97
N ASN A 123 5.37 0.43 12.42
CA ASN A 123 4.40 -0.38 11.66
C ASN A 123 3.28 -0.97 12.55
N LEU A 124 3.51 -1.08 13.86
CA LEU A 124 2.51 -1.59 14.82
C LEU A 124 1.54 -0.49 15.28
N ILE A 125 1.87 0.78 15.03
CA ILE A 125 1.02 1.90 15.42
C ILE A 125 -0.08 2.06 14.38
N MET A 126 -1.34 2.20 14.87
CA MET A 126 -2.46 2.47 13.98
C MET A 126 -2.23 3.77 13.19
N ALA A 127 -2.46 3.73 11.87
CA ALA A 127 -2.20 4.87 10.98
C ALA A 127 -2.92 6.16 11.42
N SER A 128 -4.15 6.04 11.93
CA SER A 128 -4.91 7.17 12.43
C SER A 128 -4.29 7.80 13.68
N ALA A 129 -3.83 7.00 14.65
CA ALA A 129 -3.15 7.50 15.84
C ALA A 129 -1.82 8.17 15.49
N PHE A 130 -1.06 7.58 14.56
CA PHE A 130 0.19 8.14 14.06
C PHE A 130 -0.05 9.48 13.35
N ALA A 131 -1.11 9.57 12.52
CA ALA A 131 -1.50 10.81 11.85
C ALA A 131 -1.93 11.91 12.82
N MET A 132 -2.68 11.58 13.87
CA MET A 132 -3.06 12.55 14.92
C MET A 132 -1.84 13.06 15.69
N LEU A 133 -0.88 12.19 16.00
CA LEU A 133 0.39 12.58 16.61
C LEU A 133 1.14 13.59 15.73
N PHE A 134 1.31 13.30 14.45
CA PHE A 134 2.00 14.19 13.52
C PHE A 134 1.24 15.50 13.31
N PHE A 135 -0.09 15.44 13.24
CA PHE A 135 -0.92 16.65 13.21
C PHE A 135 -0.65 17.57 14.40
N ALA A 136 -0.60 17.01 15.61
CA ALA A 136 -0.31 17.79 16.82
C ALA A 136 1.14 18.31 16.83
N LEU A 137 2.13 17.48 16.45
CA LEU A 137 3.55 17.87 16.45
C LEU A 137 3.86 18.98 15.46
N PHE A 138 3.28 18.93 14.25
CA PHE A 138 3.57 19.84 13.14
C PHE A 138 2.52 20.95 12.94
N SER A 139 1.59 21.11 13.88
CA SER A 139 0.69 22.26 13.91
C SER A 139 1.46 23.57 14.05
N ASP A 140 0.84 24.70 13.69
CA ASP A 140 1.50 26.01 13.74
C ASP A 140 2.03 26.34 15.14
N ASN A 141 1.30 25.95 16.19
CA ASN A 141 1.69 26.09 17.60
C ASN A 141 2.28 24.80 18.19
N GLY A 142 2.64 23.83 17.34
CA GLY A 142 3.15 22.53 17.75
C GLY A 142 4.61 22.55 18.24
N PRO A 143 5.02 21.52 18.98
CA PRO A 143 6.36 21.46 19.58
C PRO A 143 7.49 21.46 18.55
N VAL A 144 7.27 20.99 17.31
CA VAL A 144 8.28 21.06 16.24
C VAL A 144 8.57 22.51 15.86
N ASN A 145 7.54 23.32 15.63
CA ASN A 145 7.70 24.75 15.35
C ASN A 145 8.36 25.48 16.54
N ALA A 146 7.91 25.18 17.76
CA ALA A 146 8.51 25.79 18.97
C ALA A 146 10.01 25.47 19.09
N ALA A 147 10.42 24.22 18.79
CA ALA A 147 11.82 23.82 18.78
C ALA A 147 12.62 24.49 17.65
N LEU A 148 12.09 24.55 16.43
CA LEU A 148 12.79 25.15 15.28
C LEU A 148 12.99 26.66 15.45
N VAL A 149 11.99 27.35 16.00
CA VAL A 149 12.11 28.80 16.32
C VAL A 149 13.04 29.01 17.52
N GLY A 150 12.94 28.19 18.57
CA GLY A 150 13.82 28.27 19.75
C GLY A 150 15.29 28.00 19.44
N MET A 151 15.60 27.14 18.45
CA MET A 151 16.96 26.91 17.95
C MET A 151 17.43 27.97 16.96
N GLY A 152 16.59 28.94 16.59
CA GLY A 152 16.93 29.99 15.61
C GLY A 152 17.00 29.49 14.15
N ILE A 153 16.52 28.28 13.86
CA ILE A 153 16.46 27.72 12.51
C ILE A 153 15.39 28.44 11.69
N LEU A 154 14.25 28.73 12.32
CA LEU A 154 13.16 29.52 11.74
C LEU A 154 13.00 30.82 12.50
N LYS A 155 12.67 31.89 11.79
CA LYS A 155 12.32 33.18 12.39
C LYS A 155 10.89 33.22 12.94
N GLU A 156 9.99 32.51 12.25
CA GLU A 156 8.56 32.41 12.57
C GLU A 156 8.09 30.94 12.36
N PRO A 157 7.00 30.51 13.01
CA PRO A 157 6.43 29.20 12.82
C PRO A 157 6.12 28.93 11.34
N PHE A 158 6.53 27.78 10.83
CA PHE A 158 6.23 27.38 9.46
C PHE A 158 4.93 26.57 9.43
N SER A 159 4.00 26.94 8.56
CA SER A 159 2.70 26.27 8.40
C SER A 159 2.85 24.97 7.58
N PHE A 160 3.38 23.91 8.20
CA PHE A 160 3.61 22.62 7.55
C PHE A 160 2.32 22.05 6.95
N LEU A 161 1.21 22.13 7.67
CA LEU A 161 -0.07 21.56 7.28
C LEU A 161 -0.76 22.34 6.16
N ASN A 162 -0.52 23.66 6.08
CA ASN A 162 -1.10 24.54 5.08
C ASN A 162 -0.18 24.77 3.87
N SER A 163 1.06 24.32 3.93
CA SER A 163 1.97 24.33 2.78
C SER A 163 1.76 23.09 1.92
N VAL A 164 1.69 23.24 0.60
CA VAL A 164 1.54 22.11 -0.34
C VAL A 164 2.65 21.07 -0.15
N TRP A 165 3.91 21.52 -0.17
CA TRP A 165 5.06 20.63 -0.02
C TRP A 165 5.29 20.18 1.41
N GLY A 166 4.98 21.03 2.39
CA GLY A 166 5.00 20.66 3.81
C GLY A 166 4.05 19.49 4.10
N ASN A 167 2.80 19.63 3.65
CA ASN A 167 1.78 18.60 3.82
C ASN A 167 2.14 17.29 3.08
N ARG A 168 2.55 17.37 1.81
CA ARG A 168 2.98 16.22 1.02
C ARG A 168 4.20 15.53 1.62
N GLY A 169 5.17 16.31 2.08
CA GLY A 169 6.37 15.82 2.74
C GLY A 169 6.06 15.08 4.04
N LEU A 170 5.14 15.62 4.86
CA LEU A 170 4.69 14.95 6.10
C LEU A 170 3.97 13.62 5.80
N ILE A 171 3.05 13.59 4.82
CA ILE A 171 2.38 12.36 4.41
C ILE A 171 3.41 11.33 3.94
N GLY A 172 4.37 11.74 3.10
CA GLY A 172 5.44 10.86 2.61
C GLY A 172 6.33 10.36 3.75
N LEU A 173 6.74 11.24 4.67
CA LEU A 173 7.54 10.89 5.85
C LEU A 173 6.82 9.86 6.73
N MET A 174 5.53 10.06 6.98
CA MET A 174 4.74 9.12 7.78
C MET A 174 4.63 7.76 7.11
N ASN A 175 4.34 7.71 5.81
CA ASN A 175 4.30 6.46 5.06
C ASN A 175 5.67 5.76 5.08
N PHE A 176 6.75 6.51 4.89
CA PHE A 176 8.11 5.98 5.03
C PHE A 176 8.32 5.35 6.41
N LEU A 177 8.08 6.11 7.50
CA LEU A 177 8.30 5.63 8.86
C LEU A 177 7.45 4.41 9.22
N MET A 178 6.23 4.34 8.74
CA MET A 178 5.33 3.22 9.01
C MET A 178 5.77 1.93 8.29
N TRP A 179 6.38 2.02 7.12
CA TRP A 179 6.58 0.84 6.26
C TRP A 179 8.04 0.42 6.09
N PHE A 180 9.04 1.30 6.33
CA PHE A 180 10.44 0.96 6.09
C PHE A 180 10.96 -0.21 6.92
N GLY A 181 10.51 -0.34 8.18
CA GLY A 181 10.93 -1.43 9.05
C GLY A 181 10.43 -2.78 8.57
N ASN A 182 9.15 -2.87 8.17
CA ASN A 182 8.59 -4.09 7.60
C ASN A 182 9.31 -4.48 6.30
N THR A 183 9.54 -3.51 5.41
CA THR A 183 10.28 -3.70 4.16
C THR A 183 11.70 -4.16 4.43
N THR A 184 12.39 -3.60 5.43
CA THR A 184 13.74 -4.01 5.84
C THR A 184 13.77 -5.48 6.25
N ILE A 185 12.85 -5.92 7.11
CA ILE A 185 12.80 -7.33 7.56
C ILE A 185 12.53 -8.27 6.38
N MET A 186 11.64 -7.91 5.48
CA MET A 186 11.35 -8.71 4.28
C MET A 186 12.58 -8.83 3.36
N LEU A 187 13.28 -7.72 3.12
CA LEU A 187 14.50 -7.73 2.31
C LEU A 187 15.64 -8.49 2.98
N MET A 188 15.76 -8.41 4.31
CA MET A 188 16.71 -9.24 5.06
C MET A 188 16.44 -10.73 4.87
N ALA A 189 15.19 -11.15 4.98
CA ALA A 189 14.82 -12.55 4.75
C ALA A 189 15.18 -13.00 3.32
N ALA A 190 14.96 -12.13 2.33
CA ALA A 190 15.33 -12.39 0.95
C ALA A 190 16.86 -12.53 0.76
N ILE A 191 17.66 -11.65 1.36
CA ILE A 191 19.13 -11.70 1.29
C ILE A 191 19.66 -12.96 2.00
N MET A 192 19.12 -13.30 3.17
CA MET A 192 19.50 -14.50 3.92
C MET A 192 19.11 -15.81 3.20
N GLY A 193 18.18 -15.76 2.26
CA GLY A 193 17.81 -16.89 1.41
C GLY A 193 18.76 -17.15 0.23
N VAL A 194 19.72 -16.25 -0.03
CA VAL A 194 20.73 -16.44 -1.07
C VAL A 194 21.79 -17.43 -0.58
N ASP A 195 22.19 -18.37 -1.45
CA ASP A 195 23.20 -19.38 -1.11
C ASP A 195 24.54 -18.71 -0.74
N PRO A 196 25.05 -18.94 0.49
CA PRO A 196 26.31 -18.36 0.97
C PRO A 196 27.52 -18.68 0.09
N THR A 197 27.51 -19.84 -0.59
CA THR A 197 28.61 -20.28 -1.47
C THR A 197 28.86 -19.30 -2.61
N LEU A 198 27.83 -18.56 -3.06
CA LEU A 198 27.98 -17.53 -4.09
C LEU A 198 28.82 -16.34 -3.60
N TYR A 199 28.67 -15.98 -2.33
CA TYR A 199 29.46 -14.91 -1.72
C TYR A 199 30.89 -15.35 -1.46
N GLU A 200 31.10 -16.61 -1.00
CA GLU A 200 32.44 -17.19 -0.79
C GLU A 200 33.22 -17.27 -2.09
N ALA A 201 32.59 -17.74 -3.17
CA ALA A 201 33.20 -17.77 -4.50
C ALA A 201 33.59 -16.36 -5.00
N ALA A 202 32.70 -15.38 -4.82
CA ALA A 202 32.97 -14.01 -5.20
C ALA A 202 34.11 -13.37 -4.38
N GLU A 203 34.26 -13.74 -3.10
CA GLU A 203 35.40 -13.31 -2.29
C GLU A 203 36.71 -13.89 -2.78
N LEU A 204 36.76 -15.15 -3.19
CA LEU A 204 37.92 -15.78 -3.79
C LEU A 204 38.28 -15.13 -5.12
N ASP A 205 37.29 -14.68 -5.89
CA ASP A 205 37.49 -13.93 -7.14
C ASP A 205 37.92 -12.44 -6.92
N GLY A 206 38.06 -12.02 -5.65
CA GLY A 206 38.49 -10.66 -5.29
C GLY A 206 37.40 -9.60 -5.43
N CYS A 207 36.12 -9.99 -5.44
CA CYS A 207 35.00 -9.03 -5.48
C CYS A 207 34.91 -8.19 -4.21
N THR A 208 34.72 -6.88 -4.39
CA THR A 208 34.44 -5.98 -3.26
C THR A 208 33.01 -6.16 -2.74
N PRO A 209 32.72 -5.82 -1.47
CA PRO A 209 31.37 -5.89 -0.90
C PRO A 209 30.32 -5.15 -1.73
N ASN A 210 30.68 -4.00 -2.27
CA ASN A 210 29.79 -3.21 -3.13
C ASN A 210 29.50 -3.93 -4.47
N GLN A 211 30.49 -4.61 -5.05
CA GLN A 211 30.29 -5.43 -6.25
C GLN A 211 29.40 -6.63 -5.96
N MET A 212 29.61 -7.31 -4.82
CA MET A 212 28.76 -8.43 -4.41
C MET A 212 27.30 -7.96 -4.22
N PHE A 213 27.09 -6.82 -3.56
CA PHE A 213 25.75 -6.28 -3.35
C PHE A 213 25.03 -6.01 -4.69
N TRP A 214 25.66 -5.25 -5.60
CA TRP A 214 25.00 -4.85 -6.84
C TRP A 214 24.95 -5.93 -7.91
N LYS A 215 25.96 -6.82 -7.98
CA LYS A 215 26.08 -7.82 -9.05
C LYS A 215 25.54 -9.21 -8.65
N ILE A 216 25.45 -9.53 -7.35
CA ILE A 216 24.99 -10.82 -6.86
C ILE A 216 23.68 -10.64 -6.07
N THR A 217 23.71 -9.88 -4.98
CA THR A 217 22.57 -9.75 -4.08
C THR A 217 21.34 -9.17 -4.79
N ILE A 218 21.46 -7.98 -5.37
CA ILE A 218 20.32 -7.28 -6.01
C ILE A 218 19.69 -8.12 -7.14
N PRO A 219 20.45 -8.72 -8.09
CA PRO A 219 19.86 -9.56 -9.11
C PRO A 219 19.11 -10.79 -8.55
N LEU A 220 19.65 -11.45 -7.53
CA LEU A 220 19.04 -12.64 -6.93
C LEU A 220 17.79 -12.33 -6.13
N ILE A 221 17.73 -11.21 -5.41
CA ILE A 221 16.53 -10.79 -4.68
C ILE A 221 15.54 -9.99 -5.54
N ARG A 222 15.82 -9.80 -6.83
CA ARG A 222 14.95 -9.04 -7.74
C ARG A 222 13.48 -9.45 -7.72
N PRO A 223 13.11 -10.74 -7.64
CA PRO A 223 11.70 -11.12 -7.52
C PRO A 223 11.02 -10.52 -6.29
N ILE A 224 11.72 -10.49 -5.16
CA ILE A 224 11.22 -9.91 -3.91
C ILE A 224 11.15 -8.37 -3.99
N LEU A 225 12.12 -7.72 -4.65
CA LEU A 225 12.07 -6.28 -4.90
C LEU A 225 10.86 -5.89 -5.73
N VAL A 226 10.55 -6.66 -6.79
CA VAL A 226 9.36 -6.46 -7.61
C VAL A 226 8.08 -6.66 -6.78
N TYR A 227 8.04 -7.71 -5.95
CA TYR A 227 6.92 -7.95 -5.03
C TYR A 227 6.72 -6.78 -4.07
N VAL A 228 7.78 -6.28 -3.42
CA VAL A 228 7.73 -5.12 -2.52
C VAL A 228 7.22 -3.88 -3.25
N MET A 229 7.69 -3.62 -4.46
CA MET A 229 7.26 -2.47 -5.26
C MET A 229 5.75 -2.56 -5.58
N ILE A 230 5.28 -3.71 -6.03
CA ILE A 230 3.87 -3.92 -6.40
C ILE A 230 2.97 -3.79 -5.18
N THR A 231 3.28 -4.49 -4.09
CA THR A 231 2.48 -4.44 -2.85
C THR A 231 2.47 -3.05 -2.23
N SER A 232 3.60 -2.34 -2.26
CA SER A 232 3.67 -0.95 -1.81
C SER A 232 2.85 -0.01 -2.70
N MET A 233 2.85 -0.21 -4.03
CA MET A 233 2.04 0.59 -4.96
C MET A 233 0.54 0.37 -4.73
N ILE A 234 0.11 -0.87 -4.53
CA ILE A 234 -1.28 -1.20 -4.19
C ILE A 234 -1.68 -0.51 -2.88
N GLY A 235 -0.84 -0.59 -1.84
CA GLY A 235 -1.06 0.12 -0.58
C GLY A 235 -1.10 1.65 -0.76
N GLY A 236 -0.26 2.20 -1.64
CA GLY A 236 -0.26 3.61 -2.00
C GLY A 236 -1.54 4.06 -2.71
N LEU A 237 -2.06 3.25 -3.64
CA LEU A 237 -3.35 3.51 -4.31
C LEU A 237 -4.53 3.49 -3.32
N GLN A 238 -4.41 2.71 -2.25
CA GLN A 238 -5.42 2.58 -1.18
C GLN A 238 -5.19 3.55 -0.02
N MET A 239 -4.23 4.48 -0.11
CA MET A 239 -3.90 5.43 0.95
C MET A 239 -5.09 6.32 1.30
N PHE A 240 -5.51 6.29 2.58
CA PHE A 240 -6.65 7.06 3.07
C PHE A 240 -6.39 7.72 4.43
N ASP A 241 -6.07 6.96 5.48
CA ASP A 241 -6.08 7.44 6.87
C ASP A 241 -5.13 8.62 7.10
N VAL A 242 -3.89 8.50 6.63
CA VAL A 242 -2.86 9.52 6.85
C VAL A 242 -3.23 10.85 6.20
N PRO A 243 -3.51 10.95 4.88
CA PRO A 243 -3.89 12.22 4.27
C PRO A 243 -5.26 12.72 4.76
N GLN A 244 -6.21 11.84 5.07
CA GLN A 244 -7.52 12.21 5.57
C GLN A 244 -7.43 12.94 6.90
N ILE A 245 -6.67 12.41 7.86
CA ILE A 245 -6.54 12.98 9.21
C ILE A 245 -5.63 14.20 9.19
N LEU A 246 -4.47 14.12 8.54
CA LEU A 246 -3.51 15.21 8.50
C LEU A 246 -4.09 16.49 7.85
N THR A 247 -5.05 16.34 6.94
CA THR A 247 -5.70 17.45 6.25
C THR A 247 -7.12 17.76 6.73
N ASN A 248 -7.57 17.14 7.83
CA ASN A 248 -8.97 17.23 8.31
C ASN A 248 -9.99 16.96 7.20
N GLY A 249 -9.73 15.99 6.34
CA GLY A 249 -10.59 15.60 5.22
C GLY A 249 -10.61 16.54 4.02
N LYS A 250 -9.92 17.71 4.10
CA LYS A 250 -9.91 18.71 3.03
C LYS A 250 -8.94 18.38 1.88
N GLY A 251 -8.01 17.45 2.10
CA GLY A 251 -6.99 17.08 1.11
C GLY A 251 -5.87 18.11 0.97
N GLY A 252 -5.61 18.93 2.00
CA GLY A 252 -4.58 19.99 2.03
C GLY A 252 -4.95 21.21 1.19
N PRO A 253 -4.01 22.16 1.00
CA PRO A 253 -4.23 23.34 0.17
C PRO A 253 -4.61 22.92 -1.24
N ASP A 254 -5.64 23.54 -1.82
CA ASP A 254 -6.13 23.30 -3.19
C ASP A 254 -6.38 21.81 -3.55
N ARG A 255 -6.70 20.99 -2.55
CA ARG A 255 -6.89 19.53 -2.70
C ARG A 255 -5.66 18.81 -3.29
N THR A 256 -4.46 19.32 -3.04
CA THR A 256 -3.20 18.79 -3.58
C THR A 256 -2.75 17.48 -2.93
N SER A 257 -3.34 17.14 -1.78
CA SER A 257 -3.12 15.86 -1.08
C SER A 257 -4.37 14.98 -1.01
N THR A 258 -5.43 15.32 -1.77
CA THR A 258 -6.60 14.45 -1.91
C THR A 258 -6.21 13.21 -2.69
N THR A 259 -6.41 12.02 -2.09
CA THR A 259 -6.16 10.73 -2.72
C THR A 259 -7.42 10.20 -3.43
N MET A 260 -7.24 9.13 -4.23
CA MET A 260 -8.34 8.44 -4.91
C MET A 260 -9.38 7.89 -3.92
N ILE A 261 -8.94 7.34 -2.79
CA ILE A 261 -9.86 6.83 -1.75
C ILE A 261 -10.58 7.97 -1.02
N MET A 262 -9.91 9.10 -0.77
CA MET A 262 -10.59 10.29 -0.22
C MET A 262 -11.67 10.78 -1.19
N TYR A 263 -11.38 10.81 -2.48
CA TYR A 263 -12.34 11.20 -3.53
C TYR A 263 -13.53 10.24 -3.59
N LEU A 264 -13.27 8.92 -3.56
CA LEU A 264 -14.32 7.90 -3.44
C LEU A 264 -15.21 8.15 -2.22
N ASN A 265 -14.61 8.35 -1.04
CA ASN A 265 -15.35 8.58 0.19
C ASN A 265 -16.18 9.86 0.16
N ASN A 266 -15.69 10.94 -0.49
CA ASN A 266 -16.46 12.15 -0.66
C ASN A 266 -17.78 11.89 -1.43
N HIS A 267 -17.75 11.03 -2.46
CA HIS A 267 -18.96 10.61 -3.17
C HIS A 267 -19.88 9.73 -2.30
N LEU A 268 -19.32 8.84 -1.47
CA LEU A 268 -20.11 8.03 -0.54
C LEU A 268 -20.78 8.90 0.54
N PHE A 269 -20.06 9.84 1.14
CA PHE A 269 -20.60 10.77 2.15
C PHE A 269 -21.68 11.71 1.56
N SER A 270 -21.49 12.14 0.31
CA SER A 270 -22.50 12.92 -0.43
C SER A 270 -23.64 12.06 -0.94
N LYS A 271 -23.63 10.75 -0.67
CA LYS A 271 -24.64 9.77 -1.12
C LYS A 271 -24.78 9.70 -2.64
N ASN A 272 -23.71 9.95 -3.38
CA ASN A 272 -23.65 9.78 -4.82
C ASN A 272 -23.10 8.38 -5.17
N TYR A 273 -23.97 7.39 -5.12
CA TYR A 273 -23.62 5.97 -5.24
C TYR A 273 -23.15 5.62 -6.67
N GLY A 274 -23.73 6.27 -7.71
CA GLY A 274 -23.33 6.04 -9.09
C GLY A 274 -21.87 6.48 -9.33
N MET A 275 -21.52 7.70 -8.90
CA MET A 275 -20.14 8.20 -9.03
C MET A 275 -19.16 7.43 -8.12
N ALA A 276 -19.57 7.12 -6.89
CA ALA A 276 -18.75 6.30 -5.98
C ALA A 276 -18.47 4.91 -6.59
N GLY A 277 -19.48 4.28 -7.19
CA GLY A 277 -19.32 3.01 -7.91
C GLY A 277 -18.33 3.13 -9.06
N ALA A 278 -18.42 4.17 -9.87
CA ALA A 278 -17.50 4.38 -11.00
C ALA A 278 -16.05 4.61 -10.53
N VAL A 279 -15.81 5.41 -9.47
CA VAL A 279 -14.47 5.58 -8.87
C VAL A 279 -13.93 4.26 -8.34
N SER A 280 -14.78 3.46 -7.66
CA SER A 280 -14.40 2.15 -7.13
C SER A 280 -13.97 1.19 -8.24
N VAL A 281 -14.69 1.13 -9.35
CA VAL A 281 -14.34 0.28 -10.51
C VAL A 281 -13.03 0.71 -11.14
N VAL A 282 -12.80 2.02 -11.29
CA VAL A 282 -11.51 2.54 -11.80
C VAL A 282 -10.36 2.16 -10.87
N LEU A 283 -10.52 2.35 -9.55
CA LEU A 283 -9.51 1.94 -8.56
C LEU A 283 -9.22 0.45 -8.62
N LEU A 284 -10.25 -0.38 -8.66
CA LEU A 284 -10.10 -1.83 -8.78
C LEU A 284 -9.36 -2.22 -10.07
N SER A 285 -9.67 -1.57 -11.19
CA SER A 285 -8.98 -1.78 -12.46
C SER A 285 -7.51 -1.39 -12.39
N LEU A 286 -7.17 -0.27 -11.75
CA LEU A 286 -5.78 0.16 -11.55
C LEU A 286 -5.00 -0.83 -10.67
N ILE A 287 -5.61 -1.32 -9.59
CA ILE A 287 -4.99 -2.33 -8.73
C ILE A 287 -4.76 -3.63 -9.52
N HIS A 288 -5.74 -4.09 -10.28
CA HIS A 288 -5.63 -5.30 -11.08
C HIS A 288 -4.56 -5.20 -12.19
N ILE A 289 -4.43 -4.04 -12.84
CA ILE A 289 -3.35 -3.78 -13.81
C ILE A 289 -1.98 -3.78 -13.12
N SER A 290 -1.92 -3.33 -11.86
CA SER A 290 -0.69 -3.30 -11.07
C SER A 290 -0.25 -4.68 -10.60
N GLU A 291 -1.16 -5.65 -10.52
CA GLU A 291 -0.87 -7.06 -10.25
C GLU A 291 -0.53 -7.78 -11.57
N PRO A 292 0.75 -7.81 -12.01
CA PRO A 292 1.07 -8.57 -13.19
C PRO A 292 0.87 -10.06 -12.85
N THR A 293 -0.20 -10.66 -13.34
CA THR A 293 -0.37 -12.11 -13.47
C THR A 293 0.66 -12.66 -14.47
N ARG A 294 1.93 -12.32 -14.26
CA ARG A 294 3.00 -13.06 -14.89
C ARG A 294 3.04 -14.41 -14.18
N HIS A 295 2.52 -15.40 -14.83
CA HIS A 295 2.99 -16.76 -14.62
C HIS A 295 4.52 -16.66 -14.54
N LEU A 296 5.06 -16.62 -13.32
CA LEU A 296 6.43 -17.03 -13.09
C LEU A 296 6.46 -18.47 -13.58
N ARG A 297 6.81 -18.67 -14.85
CA ARG A 297 7.29 -19.95 -15.30
C ARG A 297 8.52 -20.20 -14.45
N ILE A 298 8.32 -20.92 -13.36
CA ILE A 298 9.35 -21.65 -12.68
C ILE A 298 9.71 -22.75 -13.67
N SER A 299 10.68 -22.49 -14.50
CA SER A 299 11.36 -23.49 -15.32
C SER A 299 12.62 -23.89 -14.60
#